data_1705a7f65df2280dd0591ca2947e38f4
#
_entry.id   1705a7f65df2280dd0591ca2947e38f4
#
_cell.length_a   1.000
_cell.length_b   1.000
_cell.length_c   1.000
_cell.angle_alpha   90.00
_cell.angle_beta   90.00
_cell.angle_gamma   90.00
#
_symmetry.space_group_name_H-M   'P 1'
#
loop_
_entity.id
_entity.type
_entity.pdbx_description
1 polymer ?
#
loop_
_entity_poly.entity_id
_entity_poly.type
_entity_poly.pdbx_seq_one_letter_code
_entity_poly.pdbx_strand_id
1 'polypeptide(L)'
;MLTKIDRSLKFDNRRNYQLITPCCGKRNTDGKFVNYRGFPLIYGYCHSCGKATAPPALYKDEKGQEYQWNEITNSWDTDVVISPTLNFSESLGSTSNTPDQRFIPESLIWKYYEVAPENNLLQYLRKNYPEHDVDRVKEDYALGSTKDGGTVFWLINEDLQVQKNKICYYQDNGKRTNRFKAPYKNDDGYYSCLFGAHLLKSIRKGIDLVILVESEKTAVVGAILLPQFTWLAFGGLNGLTEAKSACLIGYKVLLVPDISEKAVSVAYDKVTYLISIGVTASIWVMTEGKADEELLAIGVYNKDLEDFFRDFQSSYF
;
A
#
# COMPACT_ATOMS: atom_id res chain seq x y z
N MET A 1 30.24 -21.00 24.87
CA MET A 1 28.94 -21.01 25.60
C MET A 1 28.14 -19.79 25.16
N LEU A 2 26.83 -19.94 24.87
CA LEU A 2 26.00 -18.78 24.49
C LEU A 2 25.50 -18.08 25.75
N THR A 3 25.72 -16.77 25.84
CA THR A 3 25.26 -15.92 26.95
C THR A 3 24.14 -15.01 26.45
N LYS A 4 23.00 -14.99 27.17
CA LYS A 4 21.89 -14.12 26.84
C LYS A 4 22.29 -12.64 26.96
N ILE A 5 21.96 -11.84 25.93
CA ILE A 5 22.20 -10.41 25.96
C ILE A 5 21.04 -9.75 26.72
N ASP A 6 21.39 -9.07 27.84
CA ASP A 6 20.42 -8.29 28.59
C ASP A 6 20.14 -6.95 27.83
N ARG A 7 18.92 -6.82 27.32
CA ARG A 7 18.46 -5.61 26.63
C ARG A 7 17.49 -4.85 27.54
N SER A 8 17.88 -3.67 27.96
CA SER A 8 16.95 -2.81 28.66
C SER A 8 15.89 -2.24 27.68
N LEU A 9 14.69 -2.81 27.68
CA LEU A 9 13.58 -2.35 26.86
C LEU A 9 13.02 -1.04 27.45
N LYS A 10 13.22 0.08 26.73
CA LYS A 10 12.69 1.38 27.11
C LYS A 10 11.49 1.71 26.24
N PHE A 11 10.44 2.25 26.82
CA PHE A 11 9.27 2.68 26.07
C PHE A 11 9.56 3.92 25.24
N ASP A 12 8.90 4.00 24.07
CA ASP A 12 8.87 5.21 23.27
C ASP A 12 7.97 6.25 23.93
N ASN A 13 8.41 7.50 23.92
CA ASN A 13 7.62 8.62 24.42
C ASN A 13 6.47 9.00 23.47
N ARG A 14 6.60 8.65 22.19
CA ARG A 14 5.57 8.87 21.19
C ARG A 14 4.57 7.73 21.19
N ARG A 15 3.28 8.06 21.08
CA ARG A 15 2.20 7.07 20.96
C ARG A 15 1.80 6.93 19.52
N ASN A 16 1.74 5.68 19.04
CA ASN A 16 1.21 5.39 17.71
C ASN A 16 -0.30 5.08 17.81
N TYR A 17 -1.13 6.10 17.64
CA TYR A 17 -2.59 6.00 17.73
C TYR A 17 -3.23 5.24 16.55
N GLN A 18 -2.50 5.06 15.46
CA GLN A 18 -3.01 4.37 14.27
C GLN A 18 -2.63 2.89 14.22
N LEU A 19 -1.73 2.46 15.10
CA LEU A 19 -1.28 1.09 15.17
C LEU A 19 -2.45 0.15 15.53
N ILE A 20 -2.54 -0.97 14.83
CA ILE A 20 -3.34 -2.10 15.27
C ILE A 20 -2.50 -2.87 16.29
N THR A 21 -3.00 -2.96 17.52
CA THR A 21 -2.25 -3.57 18.62
C THR A 21 -2.07 -5.08 18.39
N PRO A 22 -0.85 -5.61 18.40
CA PRO A 22 -0.58 -7.01 18.05
C PRO A 22 -1.22 -8.01 19.03
N CYS A 23 -1.52 -7.56 20.24
CA CYS A 23 -2.09 -8.42 21.30
C CYS A 23 -3.62 -8.42 21.34
N CYS A 24 -4.29 -7.37 20.84
CA CYS A 24 -5.75 -7.19 20.95
C CYS A 24 -6.42 -7.05 19.58
N GLY A 25 -5.67 -6.88 18.49
CA GLY A 25 -6.21 -6.64 17.15
C GLY A 25 -7.01 -5.33 17.00
N LYS A 26 -6.94 -4.40 17.98
CA LYS A 26 -7.70 -3.15 18.00
C LYS A 26 -6.79 -1.97 17.66
N ARG A 27 -7.36 -0.93 17.06
CA ARG A 27 -6.63 0.34 16.90
C ARG A 27 -6.24 0.91 18.26
N ASN A 28 -5.04 1.42 18.36
CA ASN A 28 -4.48 2.05 19.57
C ASN A 28 -5.00 3.50 19.76
N THR A 29 -6.27 3.75 19.48
CA THR A 29 -6.86 5.11 19.51
C THR A 29 -6.79 5.76 20.89
N ASP A 30 -6.71 4.97 21.94
CA ASP A 30 -6.57 5.41 23.35
C ASP A 30 -5.09 5.50 23.79
N GLY A 31 -4.13 5.18 22.91
CA GLY A 31 -2.69 5.24 23.19
C GLY A 31 -2.20 4.24 24.24
N LYS A 32 -3.00 3.22 24.57
CA LYS A 32 -2.66 2.25 25.63
C LYS A 32 -1.63 1.20 25.21
N PHE A 33 -1.41 0.99 23.92
CA PHE A 33 -0.26 0.22 23.47
C PHE A 33 0.94 1.16 23.31
N VAL A 34 2.03 0.81 23.99
CA VAL A 34 3.27 1.62 24.06
C VAL A 34 4.39 0.82 23.43
N ASN A 35 4.95 1.32 22.34
CA ASN A 35 6.06 0.67 21.66
C ASN A 35 7.37 0.73 22.47
N TYR A 36 8.23 -0.25 22.28
CA TYR A 36 9.62 -0.16 22.73
C TYR A 36 10.45 0.67 21.77
N ARG A 37 11.22 1.64 22.30
CA ARG A 37 12.05 2.56 21.51
C ARG A 37 13.14 1.79 20.75
N GLY A 38 13.28 2.08 19.45
CA GLY A 38 14.31 1.46 18.61
C GLY A 38 14.00 0.04 18.16
N PHE A 39 12.76 -0.42 18.35
CA PHE A 39 12.28 -1.72 17.88
C PHE A 39 11.11 -1.55 16.89
N PRO A 40 10.86 -2.56 16.04
CA PRO A 40 9.68 -2.61 15.19
C PRO A 40 8.38 -2.37 15.99
N LEU A 41 7.39 -1.75 15.34
CA LEU A 41 6.15 -1.27 15.98
C LEU A 41 5.28 -2.38 16.58
N ILE A 42 5.53 -3.65 16.21
CA ILE A 42 4.84 -4.81 16.81
C ILE A 42 5.29 -5.10 18.25
N TYR A 43 6.46 -4.58 18.67
CA TYR A 43 6.99 -4.80 20.01
C TYR A 43 6.61 -3.65 20.95
N GLY A 44 6.03 -4.00 22.08
CA GLY A 44 5.57 -3.02 23.05
C GLY A 44 4.76 -3.65 24.18
N TYR A 45 4.13 -2.82 24.99
CA TYR A 45 3.27 -3.22 26.10
C TYR A 45 1.87 -2.62 25.95
N CYS A 46 0.86 -3.43 26.11
CA CYS A 46 -0.54 -3.02 26.04
C CYS A 46 -1.13 -2.84 27.45
N HIS A 47 -1.39 -1.61 27.87
CA HIS A 47 -2.06 -1.32 29.15
C HIS A 47 -3.52 -1.74 29.17
N SER A 48 -4.17 -2.01 28.00
CA SER A 48 -5.55 -2.46 27.94
C SER A 48 -5.71 -3.94 28.32
N CYS A 49 -4.79 -4.80 27.88
CA CYS A 49 -4.87 -6.24 28.14
C CYS A 49 -3.73 -6.80 29.01
N GLY A 50 -2.78 -5.95 29.40
CA GLY A 50 -1.64 -6.32 30.24
C GLY A 50 -0.59 -7.19 29.55
N LYS A 51 -0.66 -7.37 28.20
CA LYS A 51 0.29 -8.20 27.47
C LYS A 51 1.47 -7.39 26.93
N ALA A 52 2.68 -7.95 27.06
CA ALA A 52 3.87 -7.47 26.37
C ALA A 52 4.12 -8.31 25.12
N THR A 53 4.40 -7.64 24.00
CA THR A 53 4.98 -8.26 22.82
C THR A 53 6.46 -7.89 22.82
N ALA A 54 7.32 -8.80 23.27
CA ALA A 54 8.75 -8.53 23.41
C ALA A 54 9.51 -8.96 22.14
N PRO A 55 10.61 -8.25 21.78
CA PRO A 55 11.49 -8.70 20.72
C PRO A 55 12.18 -10.00 21.12
N PRO A 56 12.61 -10.83 20.14
CA PRO A 56 13.28 -12.09 20.39
C PRO A 56 14.52 -11.91 21.28
N ALA A 57 14.80 -12.90 22.14
CA ALA A 57 16.00 -12.90 22.95
C ALA A 57 17.23 -13.09 22.05
N LEU A 58 18.25 -12.27 22.26
CA LEU A 58 19.54 -12.45 21.63
C LEU A 58 20.56 -13.08 22.59
N TYR A 59 21.48 -13.82 22.01
CA TYR A 59 22.57 -14.47 22.68
C TYR A 59 23.88 -14.14 21.99
N LYS A 60 24.98 -14.15 22.69
CA LYS A 60 26.33 -13.99 22.14
C LYS A 60 27.27 -15.11 22.59
N ASP A 61 28.18 -15.46 21.69
CA ASP A 61 29.27 -16.36 22.02
C ASP A 61 30.49 -15.65 22.66
N GLU A 62 31.53 -16.38 22.97
CA GLU A 62 32.78 -15.87 23.55
C GLU A 62 33.55 -14.94 22.59
N LYS A 63 33.24 -15.01 21.28
CA LYS A 63 33.86 -14.17 20.26
C LYS A 63 33.04 -12.90 19.97
N GLY A 64 31.89 -12.76 20.64
CA GLY A 64 30.97 -11.61 20.46
C GLY A 64 30.01 -11.73 19.28
N GLN A 65 29.98 -12.88 18.57
CA GLN A 65 29.00 -13.15 17.54
C GLN A 65 27.60 -13.26 18.15
N GLU A 66 26.65 -12.57 17.59
CA GLU A 66 25.25 -12.59 18.06
C GLU A 66 24.46 -13.72 17.40
N TYR A 67 23.52 -14.30 18.14
CA TYR A 67 22.67 -15.41 17.73
C TYR A 67 21.24 -15.17 18.19
N GLN A 68 20.30 -15.59 17.35
CA GLN A 68 18.88 -15.64 17.66
C GLN A 68 18.38 -17.07 17.50
N TRP A 69 17.57 -17.53 18.46
CA TRP A 69 16.92 -18.83 18.34
C TRP A 69 15.75 -18.73 17.35
N ASN A 70 15.77 -19.56 16.32
CA ASN A 70 14.69 -19.68 15.35
C ASN A 70 13.82 -20.89 15.71
N GLU A 71 12.61 -20.63 16.15
CA GLU A 71 11.66 -21.68 16.55
C GLU A 71 11.15 -22.52 15.37
N ILE A 72 11.15 -21.95 14.15
CA ILE A 72 10.67 -22.64 12.94
C ILE A 72 11.69 -23.69 12.48
N THR A 73 12.96 -23.30 12.40
CA THR A 73 14.05 -24.17 11.94
C THR A 73 14.66 -25.00 13.07
N ASN A 74 14.29 -24.69 14.32
CA ASN A 74 14.84 -25.26 15.54
C ASN A 74 16.38 -25.18 15.58
N SER A 75 16.89 -24.01 15.16
CA SER A 75 18.36 -23.75 15.06
C SER A 75 18.72 -22.33 15.49
N TRP A 76 20.04 -22.09 15.67
CA TRP A 76 20.58 -20.77 15.95
C TRP A 76 20.92 -20.05 14.65
N ASP A 77 20.29 -18.90 14.40
CA ASP A 77 20.61 -18.03 13.28
C ASP A 77 21.65 -16.97 13.70
N THR A 78 22.64 -16.76 12.85
CA THR A 78 23.68 -15.72 13.03
C THR A 78 23.30 -14.39 12.39
N ASP A 79 22.41 -14.42 11.40
CA ASP A 79 21.83 -13.22 10.81
C ASP A 79 20.69 -12.74 11.72
N VAL A 80 21.08 -11.92 12.71
CA VAL A 80 20.14 -11.29 13.63
C VAL A 80 19.35 -10.24 12.88
N VAL A 81 18.41 -10.70 12.08
CA VAL A 81 17.38 -9.84 11.52
C VAL A 81 16.36 -9.63 12.62
N ILE A 82 16.26 -8.40 13.18
CA ILE A 82 15.12 -7.99 13.98
C ILE A 82 13.93 -7.78 13.01
N SER A 83 13.68 -8.79 12.21
CA SER A 83 12.49 -8.88 11.37
C SER A 83 11.35 -9.38 12.25
N PRO A 84 10.14 -8.83 12.11
CA PRO A 84 8.98 -9.41 12.73
C PRO A 84 8.76 -10.79 12.12
N THR A 85 9.26 -11.84 12.75
CA THR A 85 8.80 -13.20 12.47
C THR A 85 7.34 -13.23 12.93
N LEU A 86 6.42 -13.15 11.99
CA LEU A 86 5.02 -13.44 12.22
C LEU A 86 4.92 -14.93 12.51
N ASN A 87 5.11 -15.31 13.78
CA ASN A 87 4.68 -16.61 14.25
C ASN A 87 3.14 -16.58 14.31
N PHE A 88 2.51 -16.99 13.23
CA PHE A 88 1.17 -17.54 13.29
C PHE A 88 1.27 -18.90 13.96
N SER A 89 1.43 -18.92 15.29
CA SER A 89 1.03 -20.08 16.05
C SER A 89 -0.51 -20.07 16.05
N GLU A 90 -1.08 -21.09 15.43
CA GLU A 90 -2.47 -21.45 15.60
C GLU A 90 -2.75 -21.60 17.11
N SER A 91 -3.12 -20.52 17.76
CA SER A 91 -3.77 -20.62 19.07
C SER A 91 -5.27 -20.84 18.81
N LEU A 92 -5.64 -22.10 18.84
CA LEU A 92 -7.03 -22.50 19.05
C LEU A 92 -7.63 -21.67 20.20
N GLY A 93 -8.65 -20.86 19.87
CA GLY A 93 -9.59 -20.31 20.83
C GLY A 93 -9.36 -18.87 21.28
N SER A 94 -9.40 -17.92 20.36
CA SER A 94 -10.01 -16.62 20.65
C SER A 94 -10.84 -16.22 19.42
N THR A 95 -12.14 -16.11 19.60
CA THR A 95 -13.06 -15.57 18.61
C THR A 95 -12.63 -14.14 18.29
N SER A 96 -11.80 -13.97 17.25
CA SER A 96 -11.58 -12.68 16.65
C SER A 96 -12.91 -12.30 15.98
N ASN A 97 -13.59 -11.27 16.48
CA ASN A 97 -14.79 -10.69 15.86
C ASN A 97 -14.47 -9.93 14.56
N THR A 98 -13.45 -10.34 13.79
CA THR A 98 -13.27 -9.88 12.43
C THR A 98 -14.23 -10.68 11.55
N PRO A 99 -15.13 -10.02 10.83
CA PRO A 99 -16.05 -10.73 9.93
C PRO A 99 -15.26 -11.56 8.92
N ASP A 100 -15.79 -12.73 8.56
CA ASP A 100 -15.25 -13.56 7.50
C ASP A 100 -15.09 -12.73 6.21
N GLN A 101 -14.02 -12.99 5.47
CA GLN A 101 -13.77 -12.30 4.22
C GLN A 101 -14.90 -12.55 3.22
N ARG A 102 -15.45 -11.46 2.67
CA ARG A 102 -16.49 -11.45 1.65
C ARG A 102 -15.97 -10.85 0.36
N PHE A 103 -16.52 -11.33 -0.74
CA PHE A 103 -16.21 -10.84 -2.08
C PHE A 103 -17.46 -10.29 -2.76
N ILE A 104 -17.26 -9.34 -3.64
CA ILE A 104 -18.31 -8.73 -4.45
C ILE A 104 -18.54 -9.62 -5.69
N PRO A 105 -19.79 -9.94 -6.07
CA PRO A 105 -20.05 -10.69 -7.29
C PRO A 105 -19.48 -9.97 -8.53
N GLU A 106 -18.76 -10.68 -9.38
CA GLU A 106 -18.16 -10.15 -10.62
C GLU A 106 -19.22 -9.52 -11.55
N SER A 107 -20.43 -10.03 -11.55
CA SER A 107 -21.55 -9.48 -12.34
C SER A 107 -21.82 -7.99 -12.07
N LEU A 108 -21.41 -7.47 -10.88
CA LEU A 108 -21.51 -6.04 -10.60
C LEU A 108 -20.49 -5.21 -11.36
N ILE A 109 -19.33 -5.78 -11.71
CA ILE A 109 -18.34 -5.07 -12.56
C ILE A 109 -19.00 -4.71 -13.88
N TRP A 110 -19.58 -5.69 -14.56
CA TRP A 110 -20.22 -5.51 -15.86
C TRP A 110 -21.36 -4.51 -15.82
N LYS A 111 -22.18 -4.54 -14.75
CA LYS A 111 -23.26 -3.58 -14.54
C LYS A 111 -22.79 -2.13 -14.50
N TYR A 112 -21.61 -1.85 -13.96
CA TYR A 112 -21.02 -0.51 -13.92
C TYR A 112 -20.19 -0.20 -15.16
N TYR A 113 -19.60 -1.22 -15.80
CA TYR A 113 -18.82 -1.09 -17.02
C TYR A 113 -19.67 -0.61 -18.22
N GLU A 114 -20.91 -1.10 -18.31
CA GLU A 114 -21.85 -0.82 -19.39
C GLU A 114 -22.66 0.48 -19.20
N VAL A 115 -22.48 1.20 -18.09
CA VAL A 115 -23.25 2.44 -17.85
C VAL A 115 -22.88 3.51 -18.87
N ALA A 116 -23.90 4.03 -19.54
CA ALA A 116 -23.79 5.17 -20.46
C ALA A 116 -24.66 6.34 -19.95
N PRO A 117 -24.24 7.60 -20.15
CA PRO A 117 -22.92 7.99 -20.64
C PRO A 117 -21.80 7.61 -19.67
N GLU A 118 -20.57 7.49 -20.17
CA GLU A 118 -19.38 7.29 -19.33
C GLU A 118 -19.17 8.46 -18.36
N ASN A 119 -18.51 8.18 -17.23
CA ASN A 119 -18.18 9.19 -16.24
C ASN A 119 -17.16 10.23 -16.76
N ASN A 120 -17.05 11.37 -16.07
CA ASN A 120 -16.19 12.47 -16.48
C ASN A 120 -14.70 12.11 -16.61
N LEU A 121 -14.18 11.17 -15.81
CA LEU A 121 -12.78 10.74 -15.95
C LEU A 121 -12.57 10.01 -17.29
N LEU A 122 -13.43 9.07 -17.65
CA LEU A 122 -13.32 8.35 -18.93
C LEU A 122 -13.48 9.31 -20.12
N GLN A 123 -14.45 10.25 -20.05
CA GLN A 123 -14.59 11.29 -21.07
C GLN A 123 -13.34 12.19 -21.17
N TYR A 124 -12.75 12.58 -20.04
CA TYR A 124 -11.49 13.33 -20.00
C TYR A 124 -10.35 12.54 -20.65
N LEU A 125 -10.22 11.24 -20.32
CA LEU A 125 -9.18 10.39 -20.91
C LEU A 125 -9.37 10.27 -22.42
N ARG A 126 -10.59 10.02 -22.92
CA ARG A 126 -10.88 9.94 -24.37
C ARG A 126 -10.59 11.25 -25.12
N LYS A 127 -10.74 12.38 -24.45
CA LYS A 127 -10.44 13.69 -25.05
C LYS A 127 -8.92 13.94 -25.19
N ASN A 128 -8.10 13.36 -24.30
CA ASN A 128 -6.69 13.70 -24.19
C ASN A 128 -5.73 12.58 -24.63
N TYR A 129 -6.21 11.33 -24.78
CA TYR A 129 -5.41 10.16 -25.14
C TYR A 129 -6.06 9.37 -26.27
N PRO A 130 -5.28 8.54 -27.02
CA PRO A 130 -5.82 7.70 -28.07
C PRO A 130 -6.93 6.77 -27.57
N GLU A 131 -8.02 6.66 -28.33
CA GLU A 131 -9.21 5.90 -27.92
C GLU A 131 -8.88 4.44 -27.59
N HIS A 132 -8.04 3.77 -28.43
CA HIS A 132 -7.67 2.39 -28.22
C HIS A 132 -6.89 2.17 -26.91
N ASP A 133 -6.09 3.15 -26.45
CA ASP A 133 -5.38 3.07 -25.17
C ASP A 133 -6.34 3.25 -23.99
N VAL A 134 -7.34 4.13 -24.14
CA VAL A 134 -8.37 4.32 -23.12
C VAL A 134 -9.26 3.08 -23.02
N ASP A 135 -9.63 2.46 -24.15
CA ASP A 135 -10.41 1.20 -24.14
C ASP A 135 -9.63 0.08 -23.48
N ARG A 136 -8.35 -0.07 -23.81
CA ARG A 136 -7.47 -1.06 -23.17
C ARG A 136 -7.41 -0.88 -21.66
N VAL A 137 -7.13 0.32 -21.15
CA VAL A 137 -7.05 0.54 -19.69
C VAL A 137 -8.42 0.46 -19.02
N LYS A 138 -9.50 0.83 -19.71
CA LYS A 138 -10.86 0.63 -19.21
C LYS A 138 -11.14 -0.86 -18.98
N GLU A 139 -10.71 -1.71 -19.91
CA GLU A 139 -10.84 -3.17 -19.81
C GLU A 139 -9.88 -3.74 -18.76
N ASP A 140 -8.58 -3.44 -18.85
CA ASP A 140 -7.54 -3.95 -17.95
C ASP A 140 -7.87 -3.68 -16.48
N TYR A 141 -8.37 -2.50 -16.14
CA TYR A 141 -8.72 -2.10 -14.78
C TYR A 141 -10.22 -2.19 -14.46
N ALA A 142 -11.02 -2.71 -15.38
CA ALA A 142 -12.47 -2.83 -15.25
C ALA A 142 -13.16 -1.52 -14.82
N LEU A 143 -12.76 -0.39 -15.40
CA LEU A 143 -13.26 0.92 -14.99
C LEU A 143 -14.76 1.07 -15.29
N GLY A 144 -15.54 1.36 -14.25
CA GLY A 144 -16.99 1.50 -14.37
C GLY A 144 -17.46 2.93 -14.19
N SER A 145 -18.73 3.15 -14.54
CA SER A 145 -19.45 4.41 -14.32
C SER A 145 -20.67 4.19 -13.45
N THR A 146 -20.99 5.17 -12.59
CA THR A 146 -22.28 5.21 -11.91
C THR A 146 -23.25 6.10 -12.68
N LYS A 147 -24.56 5.91 -12.52
CA LYS A 147 -25.58 6.75 -13.15
C LYS A 147 -25.49 8.23 -12.75
N ASP A 148 -24.88 8.53 -11.59
CA ASP A 148 -24.64 9.89 -11.10
C ASP A 148 -23.23 10.42 -11.43
N GLY A 149 -22.56 9.82 -12.43
CA GLY A 149 -21.29 10.30 -13.00
C GLY A 149 -20.02 9.94 -12.23
N GLY A 150 -20.09 9.04 -11.25
CA GLY A 150 -18.92 8.58 -10.52
C GLY A 150 -18.10 7.55 -11.29
N THR A 151 -16.78 7.60 -11.18
CA THR A 151 -15.86 6.59 -11.68
C THR A 151 -15.71 5.49 -10.63
N VAL A 152 -15.94 4.24 -11.02
CA VAL A 152 -15.82 3.08 -10.16
C VAL A 152 -14.47 2.42 -10.38
N PHE A 153 -13.61 2.42 -9.35
CA PHE A 153 -12.36 1.71 -9.31
C PHE A 153 -12.56 0.42 -8.50
N TRP A 154 -12.43 -0.72 -9.17
CA TRP A 154 -12.54 -2.02 -8.54
C TRP A 154 -11.22 -2.48 -7.94
N LEU A 155 -11.23 -2.95 -6.73
CA LEU A 155 -10.08 -3.55 -6.06
C LEU A 155 -10.21 -5.06 -6.20
N ILE A 156 -9.54 -5.59 -7.20
CA ILE A 156 -9.53 -7.01 -7.57
C ILE A 156 -8.16 -7.56 -7.17
N ASN A 157 -8.13 -8.61 -6.37
CA ASN A 157 -6.90 -9.21 -5.90
C ASN A 157 -6.24 -10.10 -6.97
N GLU A 158 -5.07 -10.61 -6.66
CA GLU A 158 -4.29 -11.51 -7.53
C GLU A 158 -5.02 -12.83 -7.85
N ASP A 159 -6.04 -13.20 -7.08
CA ASP A 159 -6.89 -14.37 -7.33
C ASP A 159 -8.14 -14.06 -8.15
N LEU A 160 -8.22 -12.86 -8.73
CA LEU A 160 -9.35 -12.35 -9.51
C LEU A 160 -10.64 -12.18 -8.70
N GLN A 161 -10.53 -12.13 -7.37
CA GLN A 161 -11.67 -11.90 -6.50
C GLN A 161 -11.88 -10.41 -6.27
N VAL A 162 -13.10 -9.94 -6.44
CA VAL A 162 -13.45 -8.52 -6.26
C VAL A 162 -13.63 -8.24 -4.77
N GLN A 163 -12.69 -7.53 -4.18
CA GLN A 163 -12.67 -7.28 -2.74
C GLN A 163 -13.45 -6.03 -2.34
N LYS A 164 -13.26 -4.92 -3.06
CA LYS A 164 -13.93 -3.64 -2.80
C LYS A 164 -14.09 -2.83 -4.07
N ASN A 165 -14.76 -1.71 -3.94
CA ASN A 165 -14.62 -0.61 -4.89
C ASN A 165 -14.50 0.73 -4.18
N LYS A 166 -14.02 1.70 -4.94
CA LYS A 166 -13.97 3.11 -4.59
C LYS A 166 -14.60 3.89 -5.72
N ILE A 167 -15.54 4.76 -5.40
CA ILE A 167 -16.22 5.59 -6.38
C ILE A 167 -15.75 7.02 -6.17
N CYS A 168 -15.10 7.59 -7.17
CA CYS A 168 -14.60 8.95 -7.16
C CYS A 168 -15.30 9.80 -8.23
N TYR A 169 -15.42 11.10 -7.99
CA TYR A 169 -16.04 12.02 -8.92
C TYR A 169 -15.01 13.01 -9.43
N TYR A 170 -15.02 13.24 -10.73
CA TYR A 170 -14.08 14.11 -11.42
C TYR A 170 -14.82 15.24 -12.13
N GLN A 171 -14.13 16.36 -12.29
CA GLN A 171 -14.52 17.45 -13.16
C GLN A 171 -14.20 17.10 -14.63
N ASP A 172 -14.72 17.85 -15.57
CA ASP A 172 -14.49 17.65 -17.01
C ASP A 172 -13.01 17.83 -17.42
N ASN A 173 -12.22 18.51 -16.60
CA ASN A 173 -10.77 18.68 -16.76
C ASN A 173 -9.94 17.58 -16.11
N GLY A 174 -10.56 16.49 -15.67
CA GLY A 174 -9.90 15.35 -15.02
C GLY A 174 -9.46 15.60 -13.58
N LYS A 175 -9.73 16.77 -12.96
CA LYS A 175 -9.43 17.03 -11.56
C LYS A 175 -10.42 16.34 -10.64
N ARG A 176 -9.90 15.67 -9.61
CA ARG A 176 -10.73 15.01 -8.62
C ARG A 176 -11.51 16.01 -7.78
N THR A 177 -12.77 15.71 -7.51
CA THR A 177 -13.58 16.45 -6.53
C THR A 177 -13.40 15.87 -5.13
N ASN A 178 -13.92 16.58 -4.12
CA ASN A 178 -13.92 16.07 -2.73
C ASN A 178 -14.98 14.96 -2.52
N ARG A 179 -15.85 14.71 -3.49
CA ARG A 179 -16.89 13.68 -3.39
C ARG A 179 -16.31 12.31 -3.68
N PHE A 180 -16.53 11.37 -2.78
CA PHE A 180 -16.21 9.95 -2.99
C PHE A 180 -17.16 9.05 -2.19
N LYS A 181 -17.25 7.78 -2.58
CA LYS A 181 -18.00 6.74 -1.87
C LYS A 181 -17.12 5.49 -1.75
N ALA A 182 -17.21 4.82 -0.60
CA ALA A 182 -16.61 3.52 -0.33
C ALA A 182 -17.71 2.62 0.28
N PRO A 183 -18.56 2.01 -0.55
CA PRO A 183 -19.77 1.34 -0.07
C PRO A 183 -19.51 0.04 0.71
N TYR A 184 -18.37 -0.59 0.48
CA TYR A 184 -18.00 -1.85 1.13
C TYR A 184 -17.03 -1.62 2.28
N LYS A 185 -17.40 -2.01 3.51
CA LYS A 185 -16.65 -1.71 4.72
C LYS A 185 -15.94 -2.94 5.27
N ASN A 186 -14.86 -2.74 6.02
CA ASN A 186 -14.16 -3.83 6.72
C ASN A 186 -15.08 -4.51 7.75
N ASP A 187 -15.91 -3.73 8.44
CA ASP A 187 -16.84 -4.22 9.45
C ASP A 187 -17.91 -5.18 8.85
N ASP A 188 -18.11 -5.11 7.53
CA ASP A 188 -19.00 -6.01 6.79
C ASP A 188 -18.23 -7.18 6.14
N GLY A 189 -16.94 -7.36 6.44
CA GLY A 189 -16.09 -8.43 5.90
C GLY A 189 -15.46 -8.12 4.54
N TYR A 190 -15.52 -6.89 4.05
CA TYR A 190 -14.86 -6.49 2.79
C TYR A 190 -13.51 -5.84 3.08
N TYR A 191 -12.42 -6.50 2.71
CA TYR A 191 -11.06 -6.00 2.90
C TYR A 191 -10.48 -5.46 1.59
N SER A 192 -9.48 -4.60 1.68
CA SER A 192 -8.93 -3.88 0.52
C SER A 192 -7.64 -4.53 0.05
N CYS A 193 -7.46 -4.65 -1.27
CA CYS A 193 -6.18 -4.96 -1.92
C CYS A 193 -5.61 -3.73 -2.66
N LEU A 194 -4.51 -3.89 -3.36
CA LEU A 194 -4.01 -2.87 -4.29
C LEU A 194 -4.93 -2.78 -5.51
N PHE A 195 -5.17 -1.57 -5.99
CA PHE A 195 -5.80 -1.37 -7.29
C PHE A 195 -4.87 -1.89 -8.39
N GLY A 196 -5.38 -2.69 -9.31
CA GLY A 196 -4.59 -3.34 -10.34
C GLY A 196 -3.88 -4.64 -9.91
N ALA A 197 -4.04 -5.14 -8.66
CA ALA A 197 -3.35 -6.33 -8.18
C ALA A 197 -3.59 -7.58 -9.04
N HIS A 198 -4.76 -7.71 -9.65
CA HIS A 198 -5.08 -8.81 -10.58
C HIS A 198 -4.17 -8.86 -11.82
N LEU A 199 -3.57 -7.74 -12.21
CA LEU A 199 -2.63 -7.67 -13.35
C LEU A 199 -1.28 -8.34 -13.03
N LEU A 200 -0.96 -8.56 -11.76
CA LEU A 200 0.27 -9.24 -11.35
C LEU A 200 0.39 -10.66 -11.88
N LYS A 201 -0.73 -11.34 -12.19
CA LYS A 201 -0.72 -12.68 -12.79
C LYS A 201 -0.13 -12.73 -14.19
N SER A 202 -0.18 -11.65 -14.94
CA SER A 202 0.30 -11.57 -16.33
C SER A 202 1.79 -11.24 -16.44
N ILE A 203 2.47 -10.94 -15.33
CA ILE A 203 3.87 -10.52 -15.32
C ILE A 203 4.78 -11.48 -14.55
N ARG A 204 6.08 -11.41 -14.86
CA ARG A 204 7.10 -12.32 -14.34
C ARG A 204 7.76 -11.74 -13.10
N LYS A 205 7.67 -12.48 -11.99
CA LYS A 205 8.36 -12.12 -10.73
C LYS A 205 9.86 -11.94 -10.94
N GLY A 206 10.44 -10.93 -10.32
CA GLY A 206 11.87 -10.64 -10.38
C GLY A 206 12.40 -10.11 -11.72
N ILE A 207 11.56 -10.04 -12.77
CA ILE A 207 11.92 -9.57 -14.11
C ILE A 207 11.18 -8.27 -14.42
N ASP A 208 9.86 -8.34 -14.51
CA ASP A 208 9.04 -7.21 -14.93
C ASP A 208 8.90 -6.18 -13.80
N LEU A 209 8.83 -4.91 -14.16
CA LEU A 209 8.76 -3.80 -13.21
C LEU A 209 7.30 -3.42 -12.94
N VAL A 210 6.96 -3.36 -11.66
CA VAL A 210 5.70 -2.83 -11.16
C VAL A 210 5.90 -1.38 -10.73
N ILE A 211 5.08 -0.47 -11.24
CA ILE A 211 5.05 0.92 -10.78
C ILE A 211 3.94 1.06 -9.75
N LEU A 212 4.28 1.54 -8.57
CA LEU A 212 3.35 1.69 -7.45
C LEU A 212 3.15 3.18 -7.13
N VAL A 213 1.92 3.66 -7.30
CA VAL A 213 1.53 5.07 -7.10
C VAL A 213 0.48 5.23 -6.01
N GLU A 214 0.21 6.46 -5.61
CA GLU A 214 -0.77 6.76 -4.57
C GLU A 214 -2.21 6.60 -5.06
N SER A 215 -2.54 7.17 -6.23
CA SER A 215 -3.91 7.27 -6.70
C SER A 215 -4.24 6.30 -7.83
N GLU A 216 -5.49 5.82 -7.87
CA GLU A 216 -6.01 4.94 -8.91
C GLU A 216 -6.00 5.63 -10.29
N LYS A 217 -6.30 6.94 -10.33
CA LYS A 217 -6.24 7.74 -11.57
C LYS A 217 -4.82 7.77 -12.12
N THR A 218 -3.82 8.03 -11.27
CA THR A 218 -2.41 8.07 -11.67
C THR A 218 -1.95 6.72 -12.23
N ALA A 219 -2.39 5.61 -11.65
CA ALA A 219 -2.10 4.27 -12.20
C ALA A 219 -2.71 4.06 -13.60
N VAL A 220 -3.96 4.46 -13.81
CA VAL A 220 -4.65 4.36 -15.11
C VAL A 220 -3.94 5.21 -16.16
N VAL A 221 -3.61 6.47 -15.86
CA VAL A 221 -2.88 7.35 -16.79
C VAL A 221 -1.47 6.84 -17.07
N GLY A 222 -0.78 6.36 -16.04
CA GLY A 222 0.52 5.70 -16.21
C GLY A 222 0.45 4.52 -17.17
N ALA A 223 -0.58 3.68 -17.07
CA ALA A 223 -0.80 2.56 -17.97
C ALA A 223 -1.15 2.96 -19.41
N ILE A 224 -1.73 4.13 -19.63
CA ILE A 224 -1.90 4.72 -20.96
C ILE A 224 -0.55 5.14 -21.54
N LEU A 225 0.21 5.91 -20.77
CA LEU A 225 1.43 6.59 -21.25
C LEU A 225 2.64 5.65 -21.34
N LEU A 226 2.76 4.68 -20.44
CA LEU A 226 3.86 3.74 -20.33
C LEU A 226 3.32 2.30 -20.18
N PRO A 227 2.70 1.75 -21.24
CA PRO A 227 2.00 0.45 -21.22
C PRO A 227 2.93 -0.75 -21.01
N GLN A 228 4.23 -0.55 -21.15
CA GLN A 228 5.23 -1.61 -20.92
C GLN A 228 5.41 -1.95 -19.42
N PHE A 229 4.87 -1.14 -18.50
CA PHE A 229 4.92 -1.39 -17.07
C PHE A 229 3.55 -1.76 -16.51
N THR A 230 3.54 -2.52 -15.42
CA THR A 230 2.31 -2.80 -14.67
C THR A 230 2.13 -1.75 -13.59
N TRP A 231 1.01 -1.04 -13.64
CA TRP A 231 0.71 0.06 -12.74
C TRP A 231 -0.27 -0.36 -11.66
N LEU A 232 0.09 -0.13 -10.40
CA LEU A 232 -0.74 -0.39 -9.24
C LEU A 232 -0.91 0.87 -8.40
N ALA A 233 -2.03 0.94 -7.64
CA ALA A 233 -2.21 2.01 -6.67
C ALA A 233 -2.59 1.49 -5.29
N PHE A 234 -2.11 2.19 -4.25
CA PHE A 234 -2.41 1.82 -2.86
C PHE A 234 -3.54 2.65 -2.22
N GLY A 235 -4.06 3.67 -2.90
CA GLY A 235 -5.31 4.36 -2.55
C GLY A 235 -5.19 5.41 -1.46
N GLY A 236 -4.15 6.23 -1.49
CA GLY A 236 -3.91 7.36 -0.60
C GLY A 236 -2.67 7.19 0.28
N LEU A 237 -2.13 8.30 0.81
CA LEU A 237 -0.83 8.37 1.49
C LEU A 237 -0.57 7.24 2.51
N ASN A 238 -1.57 6.83 3.27
CA ASN A 238 -1.49 5.76 4.26
C ASN A 238 -2.10 4.43 3.77
N GLY A 239 -2.38 4.31 2.47
CA GLY A 239 -3.13 3.19 1.91
C GLY A 239 -2.35 1.90 1.74
N LEU A 240 -1.01 1.93 1.78
CA LEU A 240 -0.17 0.74 1.68
C LEU A 240 -0.06 0.08 3.06
N THR A 241 -0.82 -0.99 3.24
CA THR A 241 -0.82 -1.79 4.47
C THR A 241 -0.10 -3.11 4.25
N GLU A 242 0.26 -3.81 5.32
CA GLU A 242 0.87 -5.14 5.28
C GLU A 242 0.06 -6.12 4.42
N ALA A 243 -1.24 -6.22 4.68
CA ALA A 243 -2.14 -7.10 3.92
C ALA A 243 -2.15 -6.80 2.42
N LYS A 244 -2.06 -5.51 2.02
CA LYS A 244 -1.98 -5.12 0.61
C LYS A 244 -0.62 -5.38 -0.01
N SER A 245 0.44 -5.32 0.77
CA SER A 245 1.82 -5.43 0.28
C SER A 245 2.23 -6.88 0.02
N ALA A 246 1.55 -7.84 0.63
CA ALA A 246 1.91 -9.26 0.53
C ALA A 246 1.94 -9.77 -0.92
N CYS A 247 1.04 -9.29 -1.78
CA CYS A 247 1.00 -9.66 -3.20
C CYS A 247 2.23 -9.19 -4.00
N LEU A 248 3.00 -8.24 -3.47
CA LEU A 248 4.20 -7.69 -4.13
C LEU A 248 5.47 -8.52 -3.87
N ILE A 249 5.44 -9.49 -2.97
CA ILE A 249 6.60 -10.31 -2.63
C ILE A 249 7.14 -11.03 -3.87
N GLY A 250 8.44 -10.84 -4.13
CA GLY A 250 9.14 -11.40 -5.28
C GLY A 250 9.06 -10.57 -6.56
N TYR A 251 8.33 -9.45 -6.56
CA TYR A 251 8.34 -8.50 -7.67
C TYR A 251 9.38 -7.40 -7.51
N LYS A 252 9.74 -6.75 -8.62
CA LYS A 252 10.48 -5.48 -8.63
C LYS A 252 9.47 -4.35 -8.62
N VAL A 253 9.58 -3.45 -7.66
CA VAL A 253 8.62 -2.35 -7.45
C VAL A 253 9.35 -1.01 -7.49
N LEU A 254 8.86 -0.09 -8.32
CA LEU A 254 9.26 1.32 -8.29
C LEU A 254 8.10 2.12 -7.70
N LEU A 255 8.30 2.66 -6.49
CA LEU A 255 7.32 3.54 -5.85
C LEU A 255 7.55 4.98 -6.33
N VAL A 256 6.47 5.63 -6.80
CA VAL A 256 6.49 7.01 -7.28
C VAL A 256 5.55 7.84 -6.40
N PRO A 257 6.09 8.64 -5.46
CA PRO A 257 5.28 9.53 -4.62
C PRO A 257 4.84 10.77 -5.37
N ASP A 258 3.79 11.42 -4.88
CA ASP A 258 3.42 12.77 -5.30
C ASP A 258 4.54 13.77 -4.94
N ILE A 259 4.57 14.92 -5.64
CA ILE A 259 5.65 15.90 -5.54
C ILE A 259 5.48 16.76 -4.28
N SER A 260 5.91 16.23 -3.12
CA SER A 260 6.05 16.96 -1.86
C SER A 260 7.05 16.28 -0.93
N GLU A 261 7.69 17.04 -0.04
CA GLU A 261 8.62 16.50 0.98
C GLU A 261 7.96 15.42 1.84
N LYS A 262 6.71 15.65 2.24
CA LYS A 262 5.95 14.69 3.04
C LYS A 262 5.68 13.39 2.30
N ALA A 263 5.29 13.44 1.04
CA ALA A 263 5.03 12.24 0.24
C ALA A 263 6.32 11.44 0.03
N VAL A 264 7.43 12.12 -0.26
CA VAL A 264 8.75 11.50 -0.40
C VAL A 264 9.21 10.85 0.89
N SER A 265 9.11 11.53 2.04
CA SER A 265 9.47 10.97 3.36
C SER A 265 8.69 9.70 3.66
N VAL A 266 7.37 9.73 3.47
CA VAL A 266 6.50 8.55 3.67
C VAL A 266 6.81 7.43 2.67
N ALA A 267 7.22 7.77 1.46
CA ALA A 267 7.61 6.79 0.44
C ALA A 267 8.90 6.05 0.80
N TYR A 268 9.88 6.71 1.39
CA TYR A 268 11.10 6.06 1.90
C TYR A 268 10.76 5.03 2.99
N ASP A 269 9.88 5.37 3.94
CA ASP A 269 9.43 4.44 4.96
C ASP A 269 8.74 3.21 4.34
N LYS A 270 7.90 3.43 3.31
CA LYS A 270 7.22 2.35 2.58
C LYS A 270 8.19 1.46 1.81
N VAL A 271 9.18 2.03 1.12
CA VAL A 271 10.19 1.27 0.39
C VAL A 271 11.02 0.43 1.36
N THR A 272 11.43 1.00 2.49
CA THR A 272 12.13 0.27 3.56
C THR A 272 11.29 -0.91 4.06
N TYR A 273 10.01 -0.69 4.29
CA TYR A 273 9.09 -1.76 4.68
C TYR A 273 8.95 -2.83 3.58
N LEU A 274 8.74 -2.45 2.32
CA LEU A 274 8.63 -3.40 1.20
C LEU A 274 9.88 -4.29 1.06
N ILE A 275 11.07 -3.70 1.21
CA ILE A 275 12.33 -4.45 1.19
C ILE A 275 12.37 -5.45 2.35
N SER A 276 11.93 -5.06 3.54
CA SER A 276 11.94 -5.93 4.73
C SER A 276 11.04 -7.17 4.60
N ILE A 277 10.03 -7.14 3.73
CA ILE A 277 9.13 -8.27 3.46
C ILE A 277 9.52 -9.07 2.19
N GLY A 278 10.68 -8.78 1.58
CA GLY A 278 11.18 -9.51 0.42
C GLY A 278 10.77 -8.97 -0.96
N VAL A 279 10.34 -7.71 -1.04
CA VAL A 279 10.11 -7.01 -2.30
C VAL A 279 11.40 -6.31 -2.73
N THR A 280 11.78 -6.42 -4.00
CA THR A 280 12.87 -5.61 -4.57
C THR A 280 12.32 -4.23 -4.88
N ALA A 281 12.37 -3.31 -3.92
CA ALA A 281 11.74 -2.00 -4.03
C ALA A 281 12.77 -0.86 -4.21
N SER A 282 12.39 0.14 -4.98
CA SER A 282 13.11 1.40 -5.17
C SER A 282 12.11 2.56 -5.23
N ILE A 283 12.62 3.79 -5.21
CA ILE A 283 11.80 5.00 -5.26
C ILE A 283 12.27 5.91 -6.39
N TRP A 284 11.33 6.52 -7.11
CA TRP A 284 11.60 7.61 -8.01
C TRP A 284 11.10 8.92 -7.41
N VAL A 285 12.03 9.78 -7.03
CA VAL A 285 11.77 11.06 -6.36
C VAL A 285 11.75 12.17 -7.41
N MET A 286 10.57 12.72 -7.69
CA MET A 286 10.39 13.79 -8.66
C MET A 286 10.66 15.20 -8.08
N THR A 287 10.90 15.34 -6.77
CA THR A 287 11.18 16.63 -6.13
C THR A 287 12.61 17.13 -6.40
N GLU A 288 13.51 16.25 -6.88
CA GLU A 288 14.94 16.57 -7.10
C GLU A 288 15.61 17.18 -5.86
N GLY A 289 15.14 16.85 -4.67
CA GLY A 289 15.65 17.37 -3.40
C GLY A 289 15.22 18.80 -3.04
N LYS A 290 14.29 19.38 -3.82
CA LYS A 290 13.73 20.71 -3.54
C LYS A 290 12.75 20.65 -2.36
N ALA A 291 12.76 21.72 -1.54
CA ALA A 291 11.80 21.91 -0.45
C ALA A 291 10.40 22.29 -0.99
N ASP A 292 9.37 22.12 -0.15
CA ASP A 292 7.98 22.41 -0.54
C ASP A 292 7.78 23.87 -0.98
N GLU A 293 8.51 24.85 -0.38
CA GLU A 293 8.48 26.26 -0.76
C GLU A 293 9.04 26.48 -2.17
N GLU A 294 10.12 25.77 -2.53
CA GLU A 294 10.73 25.84 -3.86
C GLU A 294 9.82 25.19 -4.89
N LEU A 295 9.19 24.04 -4.54
CA LEU A 295 8.23 23.34 -5.39
C LEU A 295 6.97 24.19 -5.64
N LEU A 296 6.50 24.93 -4.64
CA LEU A 296 5.42 25.90 -4.76
C LEU A 296 5.80 27.05 -5.69
N ALA A 297 7.01 27.61 -5.56
CA ALA A 297 7.49 28.73 -6.37
C ALA A 297 7.55 28.38 -7.87
N ILE A 298 7.89 27.15 -8.21
CA ILE A 298 7.93 26.67 -9.61
C ILE A 298 6.63 26.01 -10.07
N GLY A 299 5.58 25.98 -9.20
CA GLY A 299 4.24 25.51 -9.55
C GLY A 299 4.09 24.00 -9.72
N VAL A 300 4.98 23.20 -9.11
CA VAL A 300 4.93 21.72 -9.19
C VAL A 300 4.54 21.03 -7.87
N TYR A 301 4.39 21.78 -6.79
CA TYR A 301 3.99 21.25 -5.49
C TYR A 301 2.65 20.50 -5.55
N ASN A 302 2.58 19.31 -4.94
CA ASN A 302 1.42 18.41 -4.95
C ASN A 302 0.95 17.96 -6.35
N LYS A 303 1.77 18.12 -7.39
CA LYS A 303 1.49 17.48 -8.67
C LYS A 303 1.73 15.99 -8.57
N ASP A 304 0.91 15.23 -9.28
CA ASP A 304 1.09 13.80 -9.45
C ASP A 304 1.86 13.49 -10.75
N LEU A 305 2.11 12.23 -11.00
CA LEU A 305 2.84 11.79 -12.19
C LEU A 305 2.12 12.15 -13.50
N GLU A 306 0.78 12.22 -13.52
CA GLU A 306 0.02 12.66 -14.69
C GLU A 306 0.30 14.11 -15.01
N ASP A 307 0.27 14.99 -14.00
CA ASP A 307 0.58 16.40 -14.16
C ASP A 307 2.00 16.58 -14.72
N PHE A 308 2.96 15.80 -14.20
CA PHE A 308 4.34 15.80 -14.68
C PHE A 308 4.44 15.44 -16.16
N PHE A 309 3.82 14.35 -16.61
CA PHE A 309 3.86 13.93 -18.01
C PHE A 309 3.15 14.92 -18.94
N ARG A 310 2.05 15.50 -18.51
CA ARG A 310 1.31 16.49 -19.30
C ARG A 310 2.15 17.74 -19.53
N ASP A 311 2.82 18.24 -18.48
CA ASP A 311 3.66 19.42 -18.57
C ASP A 311 4.90 19.13 -19.43
N PHE A 312 5.45 17.92 -19.36
CA PHE A 312 6.60 17.50 -20.18
C PHE A 312 6.23 17.43 -21.67
N GLN A 313 5.07 16.87 -22.02
CA GLN A 313 4.60 16.81 -23.40
C GLN A 313 4.36 18.21 -23.99
N SER A 314 3.83 19.16 -23.21
CA SER A 314 3.61 20.53 -23.66
C SER A 314 4.90 21.32 -23.90
N SER A 315 6.05 20.85 -23.40
CA SER A 315 7.35 21.52 -23.57
C SER A 315 8.13 21.07 -24.82
N TYR A 316 7.65 20.02 -25.51
CA TYR A 316 8.31 19.43 -26.69
C TYR A 316 7.50 19.54 -27.99
N PHE A 317 6.32 20.16 -27.93
CA PHE A 317 5.49 20.50 -29.07
C PHE A 317 5.08 21.97 -29.02
#